data_3673c4f27836837586a033aaf616e7f4
#
_entry.id   3673c4f27836837586a033aaf616e7f4
#
_cell.length_a   1.000
_cell.length_b   1.000
_cell.length_c   1.000
_cell.angle_alpha   90.00
_cell.angle_beta   90.00
_cell.angle_gamma   90.00
#
_symmetry.space_group_name_H-M   'P 1'
#
loop_
_entity.id
_entity.type
_entity.pdbx_description
1 polymer ?
#
loop_
_entity_poly.entity_id
_entity_poly.type
_entity_poly.pdbx_seq_one_letter_code
_entity_poly.pdbx_strand_id
1 'polypeptide(L)'
;MEATPLHTTFYKEQKQQMKIRIVGHNMKYEAECITMLFFPDEKIVTTEYPADTEFPEQDEEDFIEARQQRGLMKVTLHLNGRETSLCRTVLSNPRTPYEEAEYIMSDMMFTLLCEATGTHPAWGMLTGVRPIKLFHKRLDAGMSR
;
A
#
# COMPACT_ATOMS: atom_id res chain seq x y z
N MET A 1 -5.90 31.13 24.67
CA MET A 1 -6.44 29.91 24.06
C MET A 1 -6.51 30.00 22.55
N GLU A 2 -6.30 31.15 22.04
CA GLU A 2 -6.33 31.31 20.59
C GLU A 2 -5.21 30.54 19.89
N ALA A 3 -4.14 30.31 20.62
CA ALA A 3 -3.04 29.52 20.05
C ALA A 3 -3.43 28.07 19.80
N THR A 4 -4.41 27.57 20.54
CA THR A 4 -4.81 26.18 20.42
C THR A 4 -5.37 25.82 19.03
N PRO A 5 -6.35 26.59 18.49
CA PRO A 5 -6.84 26.25 17.15
C PRO A 5 -5.76 26.34 16.09
N LEU A 6 -4.93 27.37 16.16
CA LEU A 6 -3.85 27.52 15.19
C LEU A 6 -2.83 26.40 15.34
N HIS A 7 -2.50 26.07 16.56
CA HIS A 7 -1.57 24.98 16.83
C HIS A 7 -2.12 23.65 16.30
N THR A 8 -3.40 23.42 16.51
CA THR A 8 -4.03 22.19 16.05
C THR A 8 -3.97 22.08 14.53
N THR A 9 -4.21 23.18 13.83
CA THR A 9 -4.15 23.17 12.36
C THR A 9 -2.76 22.84 11.87
N PHE A 10 -1.75 23.48 12.45
CA PHE A 10 -0.37 23.20 12.07
C PHE A 10 0.01 21.76 12.33
N TYR A 11 -0.37 21.26 13.49
CA TYR A 11 -0.08 19.88 13.86
C TYR A 11 -0.74 18.90 12.90
N LYS A 12 -1.98 19.19 12.51
CA LYS A 12 -2.72 18.37 11.59
C LYS A 12 -2.04 18.33 10.22
N GLU A 13 -1.53 19.45 9.77
CA GLU A 13 -0.83 19.50 8.50
C GLU A 13 0.43 18.64 8.52
N GLN A 14 1.14 18.65 9.63
CA GLN A 14 2.33 17.81 9.76
C GLN A 14 1.99 16.33 9.70
N LYS A 15 0.80 15.96 10.15
CA LYS A 15 0.36 14.57 10.14
C LYS A 15 -0.22 14.15 8.80
N GLN A 16 -0.44 15.07 7.89
CA GLN A 16 -0.99 14.74 6.59
C GLN A 16 0.10 14.26 5.64
N GLN A 17 0.75 13.20 6.05
CA GLN A 17 1.81 12.60 5.25
C GLN A 17 1.79 11.10 5.49
N MET A 18 1.78 10.35 4.40
CA MET A 18 1.82 8.90 4.48
C MET A 18 3.09 8.41 3.82
N LYS A 19 3.86 7.61 4.55
CA LYS A 19 5.09 7.05 4.03
C LYS A 19 4.85 5.67 3.46
N ILE A 20 5.44 5.40 2.32
CA ILE A 20 5.40 4.07 1.71
C ILE A 20 6.83 3.55 1.63
N ARG A 21 7.06 2.36 2.16
CA ARG A 21 8.34 1.68 2.08
C ARG A 21 8.23 0.54 1.09
N ILE A 22 9.00 0.62 0.03
CA ILE A 22 9.05 -0.43 -0.99
C ILE A 22 10.35 -1.18 -0.78
N VAL A 23 10.26 -2.42 -0.31
CA VAL A 23 11.43 -3.19 0.10
C VAL A 23 11.57 -4.44 -0.74
N GLY A 24 12.63 -4.50 -1.53
CA GLY A 24 12.95 -5.69 -2.33
C GLY A 24 12.20 -5.81 -3.64
N HIS A 25 11.55 -4.74 -4.09
CA HIS A 25 10.88 -4.74 -5.39
C HIS A 25 10.73 -3.29 -5.85
N ASN A 26 10.13 -3.11 -7.02
CA ASN A 26 10.02 -1.79 -7.62
C ASN A 26 8.59 -1.39 -7.96
N MET A 27 7.60 -1.94 -7.27
CA MET A 27 6.19 -1.70 -7.57
C MET A 27 5.64 -0.49 -6.83
N LYS A 28 6.39 0.61 -6.85
CA LYS A 28 5.96 1.80 -6.10
C LYS A 28 4.75 2.49 -6.71
N TYR A 29 4.61 2.45 -8.04
CA TYR A 29 3.46 3.08 -8.68
C TYR A 29 2.17 2.45 -8.18
N GLU A 30 2.13 1.13 -8.15
CA GLU A 30 0.96 0.40 -7.69
C GLU A 30 0.65 0.71 -6.22
N ALA A 31 1.71 0.74 -5.41
CA ALA A 31 1.53 1.03 -3.99
C ALA A 31 1.01 2.44 -3.77
N GLU A 32 1.52 3.40 -4.52
CA GLU A 32 1.07 4.77 -4.40
C GLU A 32 -0.39 4.91 -4.80
N CYS A 33 -0.79 4.27 -5.89
CA CYS A 33 -2.16 4.36 -6.36
C CYS A 33 -3.15 3.80 -5.33
N ILE A 34 -2.83 2.66 -4.74
CA ILE A 34 -3.68 2.09 -3.70
C ILE A 34 -3.77 3.02 -2.49
N THR A 35 -2.63 3.52 -2.05
CA THR A 35 -2.59 4.38 -0.86
C THR A 35 -3.40 5.66 -1.09
N MET A 36 -3.33 6.21 -2.29
CA MET A 36 -4.06 7.44 -2.61
C MET A 36 -5.58 7.26 -2.58
N LEU A 37 -6.06 6.04 -2.79
CA LEU A 37 -7.50 5.78 -2.67
C LEU A 37 -8.00 6.08 -1.26
N PHE A 38 -7.16 5.86 -0.26
CA PHE A 38 -7.55 6.03 1.14
C PHE A 38 -7.11 7.36 1.72
N PHE A 39 -6.10 7.97 1.14
CA PHE A 39 -5.54 9.22 1.64
C PHE A 39 -5.36 10.21 0.51
N PRO A 40 -6.46 10.61 -0.15
CA PRO A 40 -6.33 11.47 -1.34
C PRO A 40 -5.80 12.86 -1.04
N ASP A 41 -5.96 13.32 0.20
CA ASP A 41 -5.53 14.67 0.57
C ASP A 41 -4.18 14.68 1.27
N GLU A 42 -3.53 13.53 1.41
CA GLU A 42 -2.26 13.46 2.11
C GLU A 42 -1.11 13.39 1.13
N LYS A 43 0.03 13.89 1.58
CA LYS A 43 1.24 13.80 0.79
C LYS A 43 1.79 12.38 0.91
N ILE A 44 2.03 11.74 -0.22
CA ILE A 44 2.58 10.38 -0.24
C ILE A 44 4.08 10.47 -0.52
N VAL A 45 4.86 9.90 0.37
CA VAL A 45 6.32 9.88 0.23
C VAL A 45 6.76 8.43 0.15
N THR A 46 7.30 8.05 -1.01
CA THR A 46 7.69 6.68 -1.27
C THR A 46 9.21 6.56 -1.35
N THR A 47 9.75 5.57 -0.67
CA THR A 47 11.17 5.27 -0.70
C THR A 47 11.39 3.80 -0.99
N GLU A 48 12.36 3.50 -1.84
CA GLU A 48 12.71 2.13 -2.20
C GLU A 48 13.95 1.68 -1.43
N TYR A 49 13.94 0.42 -0.99
CA TYR A 49 15.00 -0.14 -0.18
C TYR A 49 15.36 -1.54 -0.67
N PRO A 50 16.61 -1.99 -0.44
CA PRO A 50 16.98 -3.39 -0.70
C PRO A 50 16.19 -4.36 0.18
N ALA A 51 16.10 -5.61 -0.29
CA ALA A 51 15.25 -6.62 0.37
C ALA A 51 15.63 -6.90 1.81
N ASP A 52 16.91 -6.73 2.15
CA ASP A 52 17.40 -7.05 3.50
C ASP A 52 17.43 -5.85 4.42
N THR A 53 16.81 -4.75 4.03
CA THR A 53 16.77 -3.55 4.87
C THR A 53 15.95 -3.80 6.12
N GLU A 54 16.48 -3.36 7.26
CA GLU A 54 15.78 -3.41 8.53
C GLU A 54 15.55 -2.01 9.04
N PHE A 55 14.44 -1.83 9.74
CA PHE A 55 14.06 -0.53 10.26
C PHE A 55 14.00 -0.57 11.78
N PRO A 56 14.32 0.53 12.45
CA PRO A 56 14.22 0.56 13.92
C PRO A 56 12.77 0.38 14.34
N GLU A 57 12.60 -0.30 15.48
CA GLU A 57 11.28 -0.61 15.99
C GLU A 57 10.53 0.59 16.54
N GLN A 58 11.18 1.72 16.63
CA GLN A 58 10.62 2.90 17.28
C GLN A 58 10.09 3.95 16.31
N ASP A 59 9.71 3.53 15.12
CA ASP A 59 9.13 4.47 14.16
C ASP A 59 7.68 4.69 14.55
N GLU A 60 7.36 5.89 15.02
CA GLU A 60 6.01 6.21 15.43
C GLU A 60 5.19 6.90 14.34
N GLU A 61 5.80 7.11 13.18
CA GLU A 61 5.09 7.74 12.08
C GLU A 61 4.22 6.72 11.34
N ASP A 62 3.18 7.24 10.68
CA ASP A 62 2.33 6.40 9.87
C ASP A 62 3.08 5.95 8.62
N PHE A 63 3.01 4.67 8.33
CA PHE A 63 3.66 4.13 7.13
C PHE A 63 2.96 2.85 6.67
N ILE A 64 3.17 2.53 5.42
CA ILE A 64 2.83 1.22 4.91
C ILE A 64 4.07 0.65 4.21
N GLU A 65 4.41 -0.57 4.54
CA GLU A 65 5.60 -1.22 4.01
C GLU A 65 5.21 -2.44 3.22
N ALA A 66 5.68 -2.53 1.98
CA ALA A 66 5.48 -3.70 1.14
C ALA A 66 6.84 -4.32 0.90
N ARG A 67 7.09 -5.47 1.51
CA ARG A 67 8.37 -6.15 1.45
C ARG A 67 8.24 -7.45 0.69
N GLN A 68 9.09 -7.64 -0.30
CA GLN A 68 9.15 -8.89 -1.05
C GLN A 68 10.52 -9.51 -0.87
N GLN A 69 10.55 -10.72 -0.32
CA GLN A 69 11.80 -11.39 -0.01
C GLN A 69 11.58 -12.90 -0.01
N ARG A 70 12.44 -13.61 -0.72
CA ARG A 70 12.43 -15.07 -0.72
C ARG A 70 11.08 -15.69 -1.04
N GLY A 71 10.40 -15.13 -2.03
CA GLY A 71 9.11 -15.66 -2.45
C GLY A 71 7.95 -15.33 -1.54
N LEU A 72 8.14 -14.37 -0.64
CA LEU A 72 7.08 -13.91 0.25
C LEU A 72 6.87 -12.43 0.08
N MET A 73 5.61 -12.04 0.15
CA MET A 73 5.22 -10.63 0.20
C MET A 73 4.62 -10.37 1.57
N LYS A 74 5.21 -9.42 2.28
CA LYS A 74 4.69 -9.00 3.59
C LYS A 74 4.34 -7.53 3.52
N VAL A 75 3.10 -7.21 3.85
CA VAL A 75 2.65 -5.82 3.90
C VAL A 75 2.34 -5.49 5.35
N THR A 76 2.91 -4.41 5.83
CA THR A 76 2.72 -3.92 7.19
C THR A 76 2.16 -2.52 7.12
N LEU A 77 1.10 -2.27 7.87
CA LEU A 77 0.51 -0.94 7.97
C LEU A 77 0.60 -0.47 9.42
N HIS A 78 1.22 0.67 9.59
CA HIS A 78 1.29 1.33 10.90
C HIS A 78 0.50 2.62 10.79
N LEU A 79 -0.62 2.69 11.49
CA LEU A 79 -1.52 3.83 11.39
C LEU A 79 -2.07 4.16 12.76
N ASN A 80 -1.86 5.40 13.19
CA ASN A 80 -2.38 5.90 14.48
C ASN A 80 -1.95 5.03 15.66
N GLY A 81 -0.69 4.59 15.62
CA GLY A 81 -0.14 3.79 16.70
C GLY A 81 -0.50 2.33 16.68
N ARG A 82 -1.25 1.89 15.68
CA ARG A 82 -1.64 0.48 15.54
C ARG A 82 -0.93 -0.14 14.34
N GLU A 83 -0.37 -1.30 14.55
CA GLU A 83 0.34 -1.99 13.48
C GLU A 83 -0.38 -3.29 13.12
N THR A 84 -0.61 -3.49 11.83
CA THR A 84 -1.21 -4.71 11.30
C THR A 84 -0.40 -5.17 10.10
N SER A 85 -0.41 -6.48 9.83
CA SER A 85 0.35 -6.99 8.71
C SER A 85 -0.31 -8.23 8.11
N LEU A 86 0.04 -8.50 6.86
CA LEU A 86 -0.35 -9.70 6.13
C LEU A 86 0.87 -10.25 5.42
N CYS A 87 0.87 -11.56 5.18
CA CYS A 87 1.97 -12.22 4.49
C CYS A 87 1.41 -13.26 3.53
N ARG A 88 1.90 -13.26 2.30
CA ARG A 88 1.45 -14.21 1.28
C ARG A 88 2.62 -14.68 0.43
N THR A 89 2.50 -15.90 -0.09
CA THR A 89 3.50 -16.45 -1.00
C THR A 89 3.34 -15.82 -2.38
N VAL A 90 4.47 -15.49 -2.99
CA VAL A 90 4.51 -15.00 -4.36
C VAL A 90 5.12 -16.07 -5.22
N LEU A 91 4.38 -16.55 -6.21
CA LEU A 91 4.84 -17.61 -7.09
C LEU A 91 5.85 -17.08 -8.09
N SER A 92 6.90 -17.85 -8.34
CA SER A 92 7.91 -17.47 -9.33
C SER A 92 7.36 -17.60 -10.75
N ASN A 93 6.28 -18.35 -10.92
CA ASN A 93 5.71 -18.62 -12.23
C ASN A 93 4.19 -18.49 -12.18
N PRO A 94 3.68 -17.27 -12.04
CA PRO A 94 2.23 -17.06 -11.91
C PRO A 94 1.49 -17.46 -13.18
N ARG A 95 0.34 -18.09 -13.01
CA ARG A 95 -0.50 -18.55 -14.11
C ARG A 95 -1.65 -17.62 -14.41
N THR A 96 -2.04 -16.83 -13.43
CA THR A 96 -3.13 -15.87 -13.59
C THR A 96 -2.67 -14.50 -13.11
N PRO A 97 -3.37 -13.43 -13.54
CA PRO A 97 -3.04 -12.09 -13.03
C PRO A 97 -3.16 -11.99 -11.50
N TYR A 98 -4.02 -12.82 -10.91
CA TYR A 98 -4.24 -12.77 -9.47
C TYR A 98 -3.09 -13.37 -8.66
N GLU A 99 -2.20 -14.11 -9.33
CA GLU A 99 -1.03 -14.71 -8.70
C GLU A 99 0.22 -13.86 -8.85
N GLU A 100 0.14 -12.77 -9.61
CA GLU A 100 1.29 -11.91 -9.82
C GLU A 100 1.56 -11.06 -8.58
N ALA A 101 2.84 -10.80 -8.35
CA ALA A 101 3.25 -10.04 -7.17
C ALA A 101 2.55 -8.69 -7.07
N GLU A 102 2.37 -8.04 -8.21
CA GLU A 102 1.70 -6.75 -8.25
C GLU A 102 0.28 -6.83 -7.69
N TYR A 103 -0.47 -7.82 -8.13
CA TYR A 103 -1.84 -7.99 -7.64
C TYR A 103 -1.86 -8.39 -6.17
N ILE A 104 -0.99 -9.32 -5.78
CA ILE A 104 -0.93 -9.80 -4.41
C ILE A 104 -0.63 -8.64 -3.46
N MET A 105 0.35 -7.83 -3.79
CA MET A 105 0.69 -6.67 -2.97
C MET A 105 -0.49 -5.71 -2.88
N SER A 106 -1.11 -5.42 -4.01
CA SER A 106 -2.22 -4.47 -4.04
C SER A 106 -3.41 -4.97 -3.22
N ASP A 107 -3.71 -6.26 -3.32
CA ASP A 107 -4.80 -6.85 -2.57
C ASP A 107 -4.53 -6.80 -1.07
N MET A 108 -3.31 -7.10 -0.66
CA MET A 108 -2.93 -7.05 0.74
C MET A 108 -3.00 -5.62 1.29
N MET A 109 -2.47 -4.67 0.53
CA MET A 109 -2.53 -3.26 0.93
C MET A 109 -3.98 -2.80 1.05
N PHE A 110 -4.80 -3.13 0.07
CA PHE A 110 -6.20 -2.74 0.07
C PHE A 110 -6.92 -3.30 1.28
N THR A 111 -6.70 -4.58 1.58
CA THR A 111 -7.32 -5.24 2.72
C THR A 111 -6.96 -4.55 4.04
N LEU A 112 -5.67 -4.31 4.25
CA LEU A 112 -5.21 -3.66 5.48
C LEU A 112 -5.76 -2.25 5.61
N LEU A 113 -5.76 -1.50 4.50
CA LEU A 113 -6.23 -0.12 4.52
C LEU A 113 -7.74 -0.05 4.76
N CYS A 114 -8.51 -0.97 4.16
CA CYS A 114 -9.94 -1.03 4.42
C CYS A 114 -10.22 -1.28 5.90
N GLU A 115 -9.51 -2.23 6.48
CA GLU A 115 -9.73 -2.57 7.88
C GLU A 115 -9.33 -1.44 8.82
N ALA A 116 -8.22 -0.79 8.51
CA ALA A 116 -7.70 0.24 9.40
C ALA A 116 -8.49 1.54 9.33
N THR A 117 -8.99 1.88 8.15
CA THR A 117 -9.67 3.17 7.96
C THR A 117 -11.20 3.04 8.02
N GLY A 118 -11.73 1.83 7.86
CA GLY A 118 -13.17 1.65 7.78
C GLY A 118 -13.75 2.10 6.46
N THR A 119 -12.93 2.42 5.49
CA THR A 119 -13.34 2.92 4.19
C THR A 119 -13.29 1.79 3.16
N HIS A 120 -14.32 1.71 2.33
CA HIS A 120 -14.38 0.70 1.27
C HIS A 120 -14.67 1.41 -0.05
N PRO A 121 -13.62 1.74 -0.82
CA PRO A 121 -13.82 2.43 -2.11
C PRO A 121 -14.76 1.64 -3.01
N ALA A 122 -15.61 2.36 -3.73
CA ALA A 122 -16.71 1.76 -4.49
C ALA A 122 -16.21 0.81 -5.59
N TRP A 123 -15.07 1.11 -6.18
CA TRP A 123 -14.54 0.33 -7.30
C TRP A 123 -13.52 -0.72 -6.84
N GLY A 124 -13.30 -0.84 -5.53
CA GLY A 124 -12.30 -1.75 -5.03
C GLY A 124 -10.92 -1.33 -5.49
N MET A 125 -9.97 -2.28 -5.44
CA MET A 125 -8.59 -1.94 -5.75
C MET A 125 -8.33 -1.76 -7.25
N LEU A 126 -9.30 -2.04 -8.10
CA LEU A 126 -9.13 -1.79 -9.53
C LEU A 126 -9.12 -0.30 -9.84
N THR A 127 -9.67 0.50 -8.94
CA THR A 127 -9.68 1.95 -9.09
C THR A 127 -8.33 2.49 -8.62
N GLY A 128 -7.59 3.13 -9.49
CA GLY A 128 -6.32 3.73 -9.13
C GLY A 128 -5.13 2.80 -9.21
N VAL A 129 -5.33 1.51 -9.51
CA VAL A 129 -4.25 0.56 -9.64
C VAL A 129 -4.25 -0.03 -11.02
N ARG A 130 -3.84 0.76 -11.98
CA ARG A 130 -3.61 0.32 -13.36
C ARG A 130 -4.69 -0.64 -13.87
N PRO A 131 -5.96 -0.24 -13.84
CA PRO A 131 -7.04 -1.14 -14.21
C PRO A 131 -6.94 -1.63 -15.65
N ILE A 132 -6.43 -0.82 -16.55
CA ILE A 132 -6.27 -1.21 -17.94
C ILE A 132 -5.30 -2.38 -18.06
N LYS A 133 -4.20 -2.31 -17.32
CA LYS A 133 -3.21 -3.38 -17.35
C LYS A 133 -3.80 -4.69 -16.86
N LEU A 134 -4.55 -4.66 -15.77
CA LEU A 134 -5.19 -5.86 -15.25
C LEU A 134 -6.21 -6.42 -16.24
N PHE A 135 -6.95 -5.54 -16.87
CA PHE A 135 -7.94 -5.95 -17.86
C PHE A 135 -7.27 -6.66 -19.03
N HIS A 136 -6.19 -6.11 -19.55
CA HIS A 136 -5.46 -6.73 -20.64
C HIS A 136 -4.90 -8.09 -20.27
N LYS A 137 -4.39 -8.21 -19.06
CA LYS A 137 -3.85 -9.49 -18.60
C LYS A 137 -4.94 -10.56 -18.54
N ARG A 138 -6.14 -10.19 -18.13
CA ARG A 138 -7.25 -11.12 -18.10
C ARG A 138 -7.63 -11.59 -19.49
N LEU A 139 -7.64 -10.69 -20.44
CA LEU A 139 -7.92 -11.06 -21.82
C LEU A 139 -6.85 -11.99 -22.37
N ASP A 140 -5.59 -11.71 -22.08
CA ASP A 140 -4.48 -12.54 -22.52
C ASP A 140 -4.55 -13.92 -21.89
N ALA A 141 -5.13 -14.04 -20.72
CA ALA A 141 -5.30 -15.32 -20.07
C ALA A 141 -6.51 -16.08 -20.58
N GLY A 142 -7.20 -15.56 -21.60
CA GLY A 142 -8.31 -16.24 -22.20
C GLY A 142 -9.63 -16.05 -21.49
N MET A 143 -9.74 -15.07 -20.64
CA MET A 143 -11.01 -14.79 -19.97
C MET A 143 -11.99 -14.17 -20.94
N SER A 144 -13.23 -14.65 -20.91
CA SER A 144 -14.25 -14.09 -21.78
C SER A 144 -14.68 -12.72 -21.26
N ARG A 145 -15.17 -11.92 -22.17
CA ARG A 145 -15.59 -10.56 -21.85
C ARG A 145 -17.06 -10.51 -21.50
#